data_35c4fc427fee377a9ed5134954ec09ec
#
_entry.id   35c4fc427fee377a9ed5134954ec09ec
#
_cell.length_a   1.000
_cell.length_b   1.000
_cell.length_c   1.000
_cell.angle_alpha   90.00
_cell.angle_beta   90.00
_cell.angle_gamma   90.00
#
_symmetry.space_group_name_H-M   'P 1'
#
loop_
_entity.id
_entity.type
_entity.pdbx_description
1 polymer ?
#
loop_
_entity_poly.entity_id
_entity_poly.type
_entity_poly.pdbx_seq_one_letter_code
_entity_poly.pdbx_strand_id
1 'polypeptide(L)'
;LPWRQFRDAVMSQQASLLDKADLHYLQCPKLDHARKRQLIRSEAQQSATVLVAPSGNSAAMAVEVAPRTPVVFASFLDPVRAGFVLSNRVPGAMATGVSLADRLDGKRLQLLQQAFPEIRRVGILTDRSWQQHYDGESRVLAEASALGLQVQLHIGETADDIGPLMGSARAARHQAWYVMPTDLAYVGESRIKSNLRRLGVPAMYSTLGEVERGGELAYAADASFVYPTLAELVKRIVDGESPGRIPIERPRRFLLIARSDARWHTQPINARLLQRANVIF
;
A
#
# COMPACT_ATOMS: atom_id res chain seq x y z
N LEU A 1 -7.82 -1.83 -11.51
CA LEU A 1 -7.21 -3.06 -10.95
C LEU A 1 -5.71 -3.09 -11.29
N PRO A 2 -4.82 -3.54 -10.40
CA PRO A 2 -3.38 -3.61 -10.62
C PRO A 2 -2.98 -4.27 -11.95
N TRP A 3 -3.65 -5.38 -12.30
CA TRP A 3 -3.42 -6.07 -13.57
C TRP A 3 -3.64 -5.17 -14.81
N ARG A 4 -4.75 -4.43 -14.83
CA ARG A 4 -5.05 -3.54 -15.98
C ARG A 4 -3.98 -2.46 -16.12
N GLN A 5 -3.63 -1.81 -15.03
CA GLN A 5 -2.60 -0.76 -15.02
C GLN A 5 -1.24 -1.30 -15.47
N PHE A 6 -0.84 -2.49 -15.04
CA PHE A 6 0.38 -3.14 -15.49
C PHE A 6 0.34 -3.47 -16.99
N ARG A 7 -0.74 -4.12 -17.44
CA ARG A 7 -0.94 -4.46 -18.85
C ARG A 7 -0.90 -3.20 -19.73
N ASP A 8 -1.62 -2.16 -19.33
CA ASP A 8 -1.68 -0.90 -20.10
C ASP A 8 -0.30 -0.21 -20.13
N ALA A 9 0.49 -0.30 -19.07
CA ALA A 9 1.89 0.16 -19.05
C ALA A 9 2.77 -0.64 -20.01
N VAL A 10 2.65 -1.97 -20.05
CA VAL A 10 3.37 -2.81 -21.02
C VAL A 10 2.99 -2.42 -22.44
N MET A 11 1.70 -2.33 -22.75
CA MET A 11 1.22 -2.00 -24.10
C MET A 11 1.65 -0.61 -24.57
N SER A 12 1.67 0.38 -23.68
CA SER A 12 1.99 1.77 -24.02
C SER A 12 3.46 2.10 -24.05
N GLN A 13 4.28 1.44 -23.22
CA GLN A 13 5.68 1.82 -23.00
C GLN A 13 6.69 0.71 -23.27
N GLN A 14 6.26 -0.56 -23.25
CA GLN A 14 7.12 -1.73 -23.40
C GLN A 14 6.50 -2.76 -24.37
N ALA A 15 5.88 -2.30 -25.46
CA ALA A 15 5.17 -3.17 -26.41
C ALA A 15 6.08 -4.31 -26.96
N SER A 16 7.38 -4.06 -27.16
CA SER A 16 8.34 -5.07 -27.59
C SER A 16 8.53 -6.23 -26.60
N LEU A 17 8.06 -6.10 -25.36
CA LEU A 17 8.02 -7.22 -24.41
C LEU A 17 7.06 -8.31 -24.88
N LEU A 18 5.94 -7.93 -25.52
CA LEU A 18 4.93 -8.86 -26.03
C LEU A 18 5.42 -9.71 -27.22
N ASP A 19 6.49 -9.27 -27.88
CA ASP A 19 7.16 -10.09 -28.92
C ASP A 19 7.96 -11.25 -28.30
N LYS A 20 8.24 -11.17 -26.99
CA LYS A 20 9.11 -12.11 -26.27
C LYS A 20 8.42 -12.88 -25.15
N ALA A 21 7.27 -12.40 -24.67
CA ALA A 21 6.58 -12.97 -23.51
C ALA A 21 5.07 -12.79 -23.58
N ASP A 22 4.33 -13.81 -23.10
CA ASP A 22 2.90 -13.75 -22.87
C ASP A 22 2.60 -13.24 -21.46
N LEU A 23 1.51 -12.48 -21.33
CA LEU A 23 1.05 -11.97 -20.04
C LEU A 23 -0.11 -12.82 -19.51
N HIS A 24 0.11 -13.51 -18.40
CA HIS A 24 -0.89 -14.30 -17.73
C HIS A 24 -1.33 -13.65 -16.40
N TYR A 25 -2.64 -13.57 -16.17
CA TYR A 25 -3.19 -13.03 -14.92
C TYR A 25 -3.71 -14.15 -14.01
N LEU A 26 -3.06 -14.31 -12.87
CA LEU A 26 -3.47 -15.27 -11.85
C LEU A 26 -4.52 -14.64 -10.91
N GLN A 27 -5.78 -15.05 -11.06
CA GLN A 27 -6.87 -14.59 -10.20
C GLN A 27 -6.88 -15.36 -8.87
N CYS A 28 -6.24 -14.79 -7.85
CA CYS A 28 -6.09 -15.45 -6.54
C CYS A 28 -6.94 -14.86 -5.38
N PRO A 29 -7.88 -13.92 -5.56
CA PRO A 29 -8.45 -13.18 -4.41
C PRO A 29 -9.29 -14.05 -3.47
N LYS A 30 -9.84 -15.16 -3.96
CA LYS A 30 -10.70 -16.08 -3.18
C LYS A 30 -9.97 -17.37 -2.76
N LEU A 31 -8.72 -17.54 -3.12
CA LEU A 31 -7.97 -18.74 -2.76
C LEU A 31 -7.40 -18.59 -1.34
N ASP A 32 -7.40 -19.69 -0.59
CA ASP A 32 -6.66 -19.79 0.66
C ASP A 32 -5.14 -19.74 0.42
N HIS A 33 -4.37 -19.58 1.48
CA HIS A 33 -2.91 -19.47 1.41
C HIS A 33 -2.25 -20.72 0.77
N ALA A 34 -2.74 -21.93 1.04
CA ALA A 34 -2.17 -23.15 0.51
C ALA A 34 -2.34 -23.23 -1.02
N ARG A 35 -3.54 -22.93 -1.50
CA ARG A 35 -3.84 -22.91 -2.94
C ARG A 35 -3.10 -21.83 -3.69
N LYS A 36 -2.95 -20.62 -3.09
CA LYS A 36 -2.12 -19.54 -3.67
C LYS A 36 -0.68 -19.99 -3.84
N ARG A 37 -0.11 -20.61 -2.81
CA ARG A 37 1.27 -21.15 -2.84
C ARG A 37 1.43 -22.24 -3.92
N GLN A 38 0.47 -23.14 -4.03
CA GLN A 38 0.48 -24.18 -5.05
C GLN A 38 0.42 -23.60 -6.46
N LEU A 39 -0.48 -22.63 -6.71
CA LEU A 39 -0.61 -21.98 -8.00
C LEU A 39 0.69 -21.24 -8.40
N ILE A 40 1.25 -20.43 -7.50
CA ILE A 40 2.53 -19.75 -7.76
C ILE A 40 3.63 -20.77 -8.09
N ARG A 41 3.70 -21.86 -7.35
CA ARG A 41 4.72 -22.91 -7.58
C ARG A 41 4.56 -23.60 -8.92
N SER A 42 3.31 -23.89 -9.35
CA SER A 42 3.06 -24.50 -10.66
C SER A 42 3.43 -23.58 -11.82
N GLU A 43 3.08 -22.29 -11.72
CA GLU A 43 3.46 -21.30 -12.73
C GLU A 43 4.98 -21.09 -12.79
N ALA A 44 5.63 -21.03 -11.64
CA ALA A 44 7.08 -20.87 -11.53
C ALA A 44 7.89 -22.05 -12.11
N GLN A 45 7.26 -23.23 -12.28
CA GLN A 45 7.89 -24.39 -12.93
C GLN A 45 7.91 -24.31 -14.45
N GLN A 46 7.13 -23.39 -15.04
CA GLN A 46 7.19 -23.15 -16.47
C GLN A 46 8.51 -22.44 -16.82
N SER A 47 9.09 -22.79 -17.95
CA SER A 47 10.35 -22.18 -18.40
C SER A 47 10.17 -20.69 -18.68
N ALA A 48 11.18 -19.88 -18.34
CA ALA A 48 11.26 -18.45 -18.62
C ALA A 48 10.14 -17.58 -17.99
N THR A 49 9.64 -17.95 -16.80
CA THR A 49 8.60 -17.18 -16.08
C THR A 49 9.22 -16.01 -15.29
N VAL A 50 8.59 -14.85 -15.36
CA VAL A 50 8.80 -13.73 -14.42
C VAL A 50 7.49 -13.47 -13.67
N LEU A 51 7.52 -13.54 -12.34
CA LEU A 51 6.36 -13.29 -11.50
C LEU A 51 6.24 -11.80 -11.18
N VAL A 52 5.09 -11.19 -11.46
CA VAL A 52 4.80 -9.81 -11.07
C VAL A 52 3.87 -9.81 -9.86
N ALA A 53 4.37 -9.34 -8.72
CA ALA A 53 3.67 -9.34 -7.44
C ALA A 53 3.21 -7.92 -7.05
N PRO A 54 1.90 -7.59 -7.09
CA PRO A 54 1.41 -6.23 -6.87
C PRO A 54 1.27 -5.83 -5.39
N SER A 55 1.65 -6.70 -4.46
CA SER A 55 1.62 -6.40 -3.01
C SER A 55 2.77 -7.08 -2.27
N GLY A 56 3.09 -6.58 -1.07
CA GLY A 56 4.15 -7.12 -0.22
C GLY A 56 3.91 -8.58 0.15
N ASN A 57 2.69 -8.95 0.53
CA ASN A 57 2.35 -10.34 0.88
C ASN A 57 2.44 -11.27 -0.33
N SER A 58 2.05 -10.80 -1.52
CA SER A 58 2.25 -11.57 -2.77
C SER A 58 3.72 -11.75 -3.09
N ALA A 59 4.54 -10.72 -2.89
CA ALA A 59 5.98 -10.77 -3.09
C ALA A 59 6.65 -11.75 -2.13
N ALA A 60 6.33 -11.67 -0.83
CA ALA A 60 6.85 -12.60 0.18
C ALA A 60 6.55 -14.05 -0.18
N MET A 61 5.29 -14.32 -0.54
CA MET A 61 4.87 -15.66 -0.94
C MET A 61 5.62 -16.13 -2.20
N ALA A 62 5.75 -15.29 -3.23
CA ALA A 62 6.42 -15.65 -4.47
C ALA A 62 7.91 -15.97 -4.24
N VAL A 63 8.63 -15.14 -3.48
CA VAL A 63 10.04 -15.35 -3.15
C VAL A 63 10.23 -16.64 -2.35
N GLU A 64 9.33 -16.92 -1.40
CA GLU A 64 9.41 -18.12 -0.57
C GLU A 64 9.17 -19.43 -1.35
N VAL A 65 8.11 -19.46 -2.19
CA VAL A 65 7.70 -20.71 -2.87
C VAL A 65 8.41 -20.94 -4.20
N ALA A 66 8.99 -19.89 -4.79
CA ALA A 66 9.66 -19.93 -6.09
C ALA A 66 11.03 -19.21 -6.05
N PRO A 67 11.98 -19.64 -5.19
CA PRO A 67 13.21 -18.88 -4.91
C PRO A 67 14.18 -18.76 -6.10
N ARG A 68 13.95 -19.51 -7.18
CA ARG A 68 14.75 -19.45 -8.41
C ARG A 68 14.08 -18.67 -9.53
N THR A 69 12.83 -18.27 -9.36
CA THR A 69 12.05 -17.55 -10.37
C THR A 69 12.17 -16.04 -10.12
N PRO A 70 12.47 -15.24 -11.14
CA PRO A 70 12.48 -13.79 -11.01
C PRO A 70 11.14 -13.25 -10.51
N VAL A 71 11.19 -12.37 -9.50
CA VAL A 71 10.02 -11.69 -8.95
C VAL A 71 10.19 -10.17 -9.10
N VAL A 72 9.25 -9.52 -9.76
CA VAL A 72 9.15 -8.06 -9.85
C VAL A 72 7.96 -7.61 -8.99
N PHE A 73 8.20 -6.78 -7.99
CA PHE A 73 7.18 -6.43 -7.01
C PHE A 73 6.90 -4.93 -6.89
N ALA A 74 5.67 -4.60 -6.42
CA ALA A 74 5.36 -3.32 -5.80
C ALA A 74 4.91 -3.59 -4.36
N SER A 75 5.53 -2.93 -3.37
CA SER A 75 5.30 -3.27 -1.96
C SER A 75 5.28 -2.04 -1.07
N PHE A 76 4.29 -1.97 -0.17
CA PHE A 76 4.30 -1.06 0.98
C PHE A 76 5.09 -1.63 2.16
N LEU A 77 5.37 -2.93 2.19
CA LEU A 77 6.32 -3.51 3.15
C LEU A 77 7.75 -3.15 2.73
N ASP A 78 8.62 -2.88 3.71
CA ASP A 78 10.04 -2.70 3.46
C ASP A 78 10.62 -4.02 2.93
N PRO A 79 11.17 -4.06 1.71
CA PRO A 79 11.56 -5.32 1.07
C PRO A 79 12.76 -5.99 1.73
N VAL A 80 13.61 -5.24 2.41
CA VAL A 80 14.76 -5.79 3.18
C VAL A 80 14.24 -6.44 4.47
N ARG A 81 13.36 -5.76 5.21
CA ARG A 81 12.78 -6.29 6.45
C ARG A 81 11.85 -7.46 6.20
N ALA A 82 11.09 -7.41 5.11
CA ALA A 82 10.23 -8.51 4.69
C ALA A 82 10.99 -9.70 4.08
N GLY A 83 12.32 -9.59 3.94
CA GLY A 83 13.17 -10.68 3.47
C GLY A 83 13.11 -10.93 1.95
N PHE A 84 12.59 -10.00 1.15
CA PHE A 84 12.54 -10.16 -0.31
C PHE A 84 13.92 -9.99 -0.94
N VAL A 85 14.73 -9.08 -0.36
CA VAL A 85 16.03 -8.67 -0.87
C VAL A 85 17.01 -8.41 0.27
N LEU A 86 18.31 -8.47 -0.03
CA LEU A 86 19.36 -8.21 0.95
C LEU A 86 19.56 -6.71 1.20
N SER A 87 19.43 -5.89 0.15
CA SER A 87 19.49 -4.44 0.26
C SER A 87 18.73 -3.77 -0.90
N ASN A 88 18.39 -2.48 -0.73
CA ASN A 88 17.71 -1.72 -1.79
C ASN A 88 18.64 -1.40 -2.98
N ARG A 89 19.95 -1.29 -2.75
CA ARG A 89 20.92 -0.95 -3.81
C ARG A 89 21.37 -2.17 -4.61
N VAL A 90 21.58 -3.29 -3.93
CA VAL A 90 21.95 -4.57 -4.52
C VAL A 90 21.03 -5.62 -3.90
N PRO A 91 19.92 -5.96 -4.55
CA PRO A 91 18.95 -6.91 -4.01
C PRO A 91 19.54 -8.27 -3.65
N GLY A 92 20.48 -8.79 -4.46
CA GLY A 92 21.21 -10.03 -4.17
C GLY A 92 20.36 -11.30 -4.18
N ALA A 93 19.10 -11.21 -4.59
CA ALA A 93 18.13 -12.29 -4.67
C ALA A 93 17.48 -12.33 -6.05
N MET A 94 16.60 -13.32 -6.30
CA MET A 94 15.81 -13.38 -7.54
C MET A 94 14.61 -12.42 -7.51
N ALA A 95 14.78 -11.24 -6.90
CA ALA A 95 13.72 -10.26 -6.75
C ALA A 95 14.23 -8.83 -6.91
N THR A 96 13.44 -7.98 -7.56
CA THR A 96 13.57 -6.52 -7.65
C THR A 96 12.20 -5.89 -7.73
N GLY A 97 12.11 -4.57 -7.74
CA GLY A 97 10.80 -3.92 -7.84
C GLY A 97 10.77 -2.49 -7.35
N VAL A 98 9.56 -2.07 -6.96
CA VAL A 98 9.26 -0.75 -6.42
C VAL A 98 8.88 -0.88 -4.94
N SER A 99 9.61 -0.17 -4.08
CA SER A 99 9.26 -0.03 -2.66
C SER A 99 8.49 1.27 -2.44
N LEU A 100 7.24 1.15 -2.01
CA LEU A 100 6.40 2.24 -1.53
C LEU A 100 6.46 2.38 -0.01
N ALA A 101 7.30 1.58 0.66
CA ALA A 101 7.53 1.68 2.10
C ALA A 101 8.08 3.05 2.44
N ASP A 102 7.40 3.74 3.31
CA ASP A 102 7.78 5.07 3.77
C ASP A 102 7.77 5.14 5.31
N ARG A 103 8.21 6.26 5.85
CA ARG A 103 8.18 6.55 7.30
C ARG A 103 7.40 7.85 7.54
N LEU A 104 6.28 8.00 6.85
CA LEU A 104 5.49 9.23 6.82
C LEU A 104 4.29 9.23 7.78
N ASP A 105 4.20 8.25 8.68
CA ASP A 105 3.06 8.12 9.60
C ASP A 105 2.88 9.37 10.48
N GLY A 106 3.95 9.87 11.06
CA GLY A 106 3.92 11.11 11.84
C GLY A 106 3.54 12.31 10.97
N LYS A 107 3.99 12.36 9.71
CA LYS A 107 3.58 13.40 8.77
C LYS A 107 2.10 13.31 8.42
N ARG A 108 1.57 12.11 8.26
CA ARG A 108 0.13 11.87 8.04
C ARG A 108 -0.69 12.29 9.25
N LEU A 109 -0.26 11.93 10.46
CA LEU A 109 -0.91 12.36 11.71
C LEU A 109 -0.87 13.89 11.87
N GLN A 110 0.27 14.52 11.57
CA GLN A 110 0.40 15.99 11.57
C GLN A 110 -0.58 16.66 10.58
N LEU A 111 -0.67 16.13 9.36
CA LEU A 111 -1.57 16.67 8.34
C LEU A 111 -3.04 16.43 8.71
N LEU A 112 -3.38 15.28 9.31
CA LEU A 112 -4.70 15.01 9.83
C LEU A 112 -5.10 16.03 10.90
N GLN A 113 -4.20 16.33 11.85
CA GLN A 113 -4.42 17.35 12.87
C GLN A 113 -4.51 18.77 12.28
N GLN A 114 -3.71 19.09 11.27
CA GLN A 114 -3.81 20.38 10.57
C GLN A 114 -5.13 20.50 9.79
N ALA A 115 -5.65 19.40 9.25
CA ALA A 115 -6.93 19.36 8.57
C ALA A 115 -8.10 19.58 9.56
N PHE A 116 -7.98 19.03 10.74
CA PHE A 116 -9.01 19.01 11.79
C PHE A 116 -8.39 19.36 13.16
N PRO A 117 -8.21 20.66 13.48
CA PRO A 117 -7.43 21.10 14.64
C PRO A 117 -7.94 20.64 16.00
N GLU A 118 -9.22 20.28 16.11
CA GLU A 118 -9.85 19.82 17.36
C GLU A 118 -9.62 18.32 17.67
N ILE A 119 -8.96 17.58 16.75
CA ILE A 119 -8.70 16.18 16.95
C ILE A 119 -7.60 15.98 17.99
N ARG A 120 -7.87 15.07 18.92
CA ARG A 120 -6.90 14.63 19.96
C ARG A 120 -6.81 13.10 20.03
N ARG A 121 -7.87 12.36 19.64
CA ARG A 121 -7.91 10.90 19.72
C ARG A 121 -8.08 10.29 18.32
N VAL A 122 -7.12 9.47 17.91
CA VAL A 122 -7.05 8.89 16.57
C VAL A 122 -6.96 7.37 16.67
N GLY A 123 -7.84 6.66 15.97
CA GLY A 123 -7.68 5.22 15.71
C GLY A 123 -6.74 5.02 14.53
N ILE A 124 -5.82 4.09 14.64
CA ILE A 124 -4.94 3.68 13.54
C ILE A 124 -5.34 2.26 13.14
N LEU A 125 -5.84 2.09 11.92
CA LEU A 125 -6.15 0.78 11.37
C LEU A 125 -4.96 0.23 10.59
N THR A 126 -4.55 -0.98 10.96
CA THR A 126 -3.42 -1.68 10.33
C THR A 126 -3.65 -3.19 10.33
N ASP A 127 -2.71 -3.95 9.80
CA ASP A 127 -2.75 -5.41 9.82
C ASP A 127 -1.52 -6.05 10.50
N ARG A 128 -1.60 -7.36 10.69
CA ARG A 128 -0.53 -8.13 11.33
C ARG A 128 0.78 -8.11 10.52
N SER A 129 0.71 -8.06 9.19
CA SER A 129 1.90 -7.98 8.34
C SER A 129 2.68 -6.71 8.61
N TRP A 130 1.98 -5.58 8.77
CA TRP A 130 2.62 -4.31 9.15
C TRP A 130 3.29 -4.44 10.53
N GLN A 131 2.61 -5.02 11.51
CA GLN A 131 3.16 -5.21 12.85
C GLN A 131 4.43 -6.08 12.85
N GLN A 132 4.45 -7.14 12.03
CA GLN A 132 5.58 -8.09 11.97
C GLN A 132 6.80 -7.53 11.22
N HIS A 133 6.57 -6.75 10.15
CA HIS A 133 7.62 -6.30 9.23
C HIS A 133 7.97 -4.82 9.36
N TYR A 134 7.36 -4.12 10.33
CA TYR A 134 7.54 -2.69 10.51
C TYR A 134 7.87 -2.39 11.98
N ASP A 135 9.08 -1.91 12.26
CA ASP A 135 9.48 -1.51 13.60
C ASP A 135 8.98 -0.10 14.00
N GLY A 136 7.88 0.28 13.40
CA GLY A 136 7.36 1.64 13.47
C GLY A 136 6.38 1.90 14.60
N GLU A 137 5.92 0.88 15.35
CA GLU A 137 4.90 1.08 16.38
C GLU A 137 5.36 2.11 17.42
N SER A 138 6.50 1.88 18.06
CA SER A 138 7.05 2.81 19.06
C SER A 138 7.30 4.21 18.48
N ARG A 139 7.76 4.28 17.20
CA ARG A 139 7.98 5.54 16.51
C ARG A 139 6.67 6.28 16.24
N VAL A 140 5.64 5.61 15.73
CA VAL A 140 4.32 6.20 15.48
C VAL A 140 3.69 6.71 16.75
N LEU A 141 3.80 5.96 17.86
CA LEU A 141 3.32 6.38 19.16
C LEU A 141 4.07 7.61 19.68
N ALA A 142 5.41 7.65 19.53
CA ALA A 142 6.22 8.79 19.92
C ALA A 142 5.92 10.04 19.07
N GLU A 143 5.79 9.90 17.74
CA GLU A 143 5.45 10.98 16.83
C GLU A 143 4.04 11.53 17.12
N ALA A 144 3.06 10.65 17.40
CA ALA A 144 1.73 11.06 17.82
C ALA A 144 1.73 11.82 19.15
N SER A 145 2.48 11.33 20.14
CA SER A 145 2.64 11.98 21.45
C SER A 145 3.26 13.37 21.30
N ALA A 146 4.28 13.54 20.44
CA ALA A 146 4.89 14.85 20.16
C ALA A 146 3.89 15.85 19.51
N LEU A 147 2.85 15.36 18.83
CA LEU A 147 1.74 16.16 18.29
C LEU A 147 0.62 16.39 19.32
N GLY A 148 0.72 15.86 20.54
CA GLY A 148 -0.35 15.88 21.52
C GLY A 148 -1.56 15.00 21.15
N LEU A 149 -1.36 14.00 20.29
CA LEU A 149 -2.38 13.06 19.88
C LEU A 149 -2.31 11.78 20.75
N GLN A 150 -3.48 11.32 21.17
CA GLN A 150 -3.67 10.00 21.77
C GLN A 150 -4.06 9.03 20.63
N VAL A 151 -3.22 8.07 20.35
CA VAL A 151 -3.47 7.09 19.29
C VAL A 151 -3.69 5.70 19.86
N GLN A 152 -4.53 4.91 19.18
CA GLN A 152 -4.75 3.50 19.47
C GLN A 152 -4.63 2.70 18.17
N LEU A 153 -3.80 1.65 18.19
CA LEU A 153 -3.66 0.72 17.08
C LEU A 153 -4.79 -0.31 17.11
N HIS A 154 -5.38 -0.54 15.95
CA HIS A 154 -6.38 -1.57 15.68
C HIS A 154 -5.84 -2.49 14.60
N ILE A 155 -5.49 -3.71 14.98
CA ILE A 155 -4.80 -4.68 14.13
C ILE A 155 -5.81 -5.75 13.72
N GLY A 156 -6.08 -5.86 12.41
CA GLY A 156 -6.93 -6.90 11.84
C GLY A 156 -6.14 -7.88 10.98
N GLU A 157 -6.76 -9.00 10.65
CA GLU A 157 -6.22 -10.01 9.73
C GLU A 157 -7.05 -10.11 8.45
N THR A 158 -8.36 -9.95 8.59
CA THR A 158 -9.33 -10.10 7.51
C THR A 158 -10.28 -8.90 7.43
N ALA A 159 -10.93 -8.75 6.29
CA ALA A 159 -11.95 -7.70 6.12
C ALA A 159 -13.13 -7.83 7.11
N ASP A 160 -13.36 -9.01 7.66
CA ASP A 160 -14.43 -9.24 8.65
C ASP A 160 -14.10 -8.64 10.02
N ASP A 161 -12.83 -8.47 10.35
CA ASP A 161 -12.37 -7.85 11.60
C ASP A 161 -12.64 -6.34 11.64
N ILE A 162 -12.79 -5.68 10.49
CA ILE A 162 -12.92 -4.21 10.38
C ILE A 162 -14.13 -3.69 11.17
N GLY A 163 -15.28 -4.36 11.03
CA GLY A 163 -16.51 -3.95 11.73
C GLY A 163 -16.38 -3.98 13.26
N PRO A 164 -15.96 -5.11 13.86
CA PRO A 164 -15.69 -5.22 15.29
C PRO A 164 -14.63 -4.24 15.80
N LEU A 165 -13.49 -4.12 15.08
CA LEU A 165 -12.40 -3.20 15.45
C LEU A 165 -12.88 -1.74 15.49
N MET A 166 -13.55 -1.28 14.43
CA MET A 166 -14.04 0.08 14.34
C MET A 166 -15.29 0.31 15.23
N GLY A 167 -16.03 -0.74 15.53
CA GLY A 167 -17.13 -0.71 16.51
C GLY A 167 -16.63 -0.48 17.94
N SER A 168 -15.55 -1.15 18.36
CA SER A 168 -14.91 -0.92 19.66
C SER A 168 -14.30 0.48 19.77
N ALA A 169 -13.79 1.01 18.67
CA ALA A 169 -13.26 2.37 18.59
C ALA A 169 -14.30 3.45 18.86
N ARG A 170 -15.59 3.21 18.54
CA ARG A 170 -16.67 4.13 18.90
C ARG A 170 -16.80 4.26 20.42
N ALA A 171 -16.66 3.18 21.15
CA ALA A 171 -16.63 3.21 22.62
C ALA A 171 -15.41 3.97 23.16
N ALA A 172 -14.28 3.88 22.48
CA ALA A 172 -13.06 4.63 22.78
C ALA A 172 -13.14 6.12 22.34
N ARG A 173 -14.21 6.56 21.69
CA ARG A 173 -14.46 7.94 21.23
C ARG A 173 -13.36 8.49 20.34
N HIS A 174 -12.86 7.73 19.36
CA HIS A 174 -11.96 8.27 18.34
C HIS A 174 -12.65 9.39 17.55
N GLN A 175 -11.88 10.46 17.29
CA GLN A 175 -12.36 11.65 16.58
C GLN A 175 -11.96 11.62 15.10
N ALA A 176 -11.01 10.77 14.76
CA ALA A 176 -10.55 10.51 13.39
C ALA A 176 -9.87 9.15 13.30
N TRP A 177 -9.62 8.72 12.07
CA TRP A 177 -8.86 7.52 11.79
C TRP A 177 -7.65 7.80 10.88
N TYR A 178 -6.59 7.03 11.09
CA TYR A 178 -5.52 6.88 10.11
C TYR A 178 -5.56 5.44 9.59
N VAL A 179 -5.78 5.27 8.29
CA VAL A 179 -5.81 3.99 7.60
C VAL A 179 -4.44 3.77 6.96
N MET A 180 -3.69 2.81 7.49
CA MET A 180 -2.35 2.50 6.97
C MET A 180 -2.41 1.74 5.63
N PRO A 181 -1.38 1.84 4.77
CA PRO A 181 -1.35 1.21 3.46
C PRO A 181 -1.06 -0.30 3.57
N THR A 182 -2.05 -1.07 3.93
CA THR A 182 -1.96 -2.52 4.15
C THR A 182 -2.88 -3.30 3.22
N ASP A 183 -2.65 -4.60 3.09
CA ASP A 183 -3.55 -5.48 2.32
C ASP A 183 -4.95 -5.49 2.92
N LEU A 184 -5.08 -5.42 4.26
CA LEU A 184 -6.36 -5.28 4.95
C LEU A 184 -7.11 -4.01 4.51
N ALA A 185 -6.42 -2.87 4.44
CA ALA A 185 -7.02 -1.61 4.00
C ALA A 185 -7.51 -1.70 2.54
N TYR A 186 -6.74 -2.35 1.68
CA TYR A 186 -7.10 -2.53 0.28
C TYR A 186 -8.32 -3.44 0.09
N VAL A 187 -8.33 -4.64 0.70
CA VAL A 187 -9.45 -5.58 0.55
C VAL A 187 -10.70 -5.15 1.33
N GLY A 188 -10.52 -4.41 2.41
CA GLY A 188 -11.58 -3.94 3.30
C GLY A 188 -12.07 -2.52 3.04
N GLU A 189 -11.64 -1.86 1.98
CA GLU A 189 -11.86 -0.42 1.72
C GLU A 189 -13.33 0.00 1.84
N SER A 190 -14.25 -0.75 1.22
CA SER A 190 -15.69 -0.43 1.29
C SER A 190 -16.25 -0.53 2.71
N ARG A 191 -15.81 -1.50 3.49
CA ARG A 191 -16.21 -1.67 4.90
C ARG A 191 -15.63 -0.55 5.77
N ILE A 192 -14.37 -0.19 5.57
CA ILE A 192 -13.73 0.93 6.28
C ILE A 192 -14.54 2.21 6.04
N LYS A 193 -14.80 2.56 4.80
CA LYS A 193 -15.56 3.78 4.43
C LYS A 193 -16.98 3.75 4.99
N SER A 194 -17.66 2.61 4.94
CA SER A 194 -19.00 2.45 5.52
C SER A 194 -18.99 2.70 7.04
N ASN A 195 -17.99 2.15 7.75
CA ASN A 195 -17.85 2.39 9.19
C ASN A 195 -17.50 3.84 9.52
N LEU A 196 -16.61 4.47 8.78
CA LEU A 196 -16.25 5.89 8.97
C LEU A 196 -17.45 6.81 8.79
N ARG A 197 -18.25 6.58 7.75
CA ARG A 197 -19.51 7.33 7.52
C ARG A 197 -20.50 7.13 8.66
N ARG A 198 -20.68 5.89 9.13
CA ARG A 198 -21.53 5.57 10.27
C ARG A 198 -21.06 6.23 11.56
N LEU A 199 -19.75 6.36 11.76
CA LEU A 199 -19.15 7.01 12.92
C LEU A 199 -19.17 8.54 12.78
N GLY A 200 -19.31 9.08 11.57
CA GLY A 200 -19.31 10.52 11.31
C GLY A 200 -17.94 11.17 11.56
N VAL A 201 -16.84 10.44 11.33
CA VAL A 201 -15.47 10.89 11.62
C VAL A 201 -14.61 10.86 10.35
N PRO A 202 -13.67 11.83 10.20
CA PRO A 202 -12.76 11.88 9.07
C PRO A 202 -11.66 10.83 9.16
N ALA A 203 -11.01 10.60 8.01
CA ALA A 203 -9.85 9.71 7.93
C ALA A 203 -8.71 10.29 7.08
N MET A 204 -7.48 9.97 7.51
CA MET A 204 -6.27 10.10 6.73
C MET A 204 -5.96 8.75 6.08
N TYR A 205 -5.70 8.79 4.79
CA TYR A 205 -5.30 7.63 3.99
C TYR A 205 -3.85 7.75 3.50
N SER A 206 -3.37 6.70 2.86
CA SER A 206 -1.98 6.60 2.41
C SER A 206 -1.83 6.50 0.89
N THR A 207 -2.94 6.47 0.14
CA THR A 207 -2.95 6.39 -1.32
C THR A 207 -3.92 7.38 -1.96
N LEU A 208 -3.61 7.83 -3.19
CA LEU A 208 -4.49 8.67 -4.00
C LEU A 208 -5.84 7.96 -4.26
N GLY A 209 -5.79 6.68 -4.63
CA GLY A 209 -7.00 5.93 -5.00
C GLY A 209 -8.03 5.83 -3.88
N GLU A 210 -7.63 5.88 -2.62
CA GLU A 210 -8.58 5.88 -1.49
C GLU A 210 -9.39 7.18 -1.45
N VAL A 211 -8.78 8.33 -1.81
CA VAL A 211 -9.49 9.62 -1.89
C VAL A 211 -10.32 9.71 -3.18
N GLU A 212 -9.82 9.24 -4.31
CA GLU A 212 -10.60 9.13 -5.57
C GLU A 212 -11.90 8.38 -5.36
N ARG A 213 -11.87 7.31 -4.59
CA ARG A 213 -13.04 6.48 -4.27
C ARG A 213 -13.84 6.97 -3.05
N GLY A 214 -13.65 8.21 -2.63
CA GLY A 214 -14.49 8.90 -1.64
C GLY A 214 -13.91 8.96 -0.23
N GLY A 215 -12.58 8.83 -0.02
CA GLY A 215 -11.90 9.23 1.20
C GLY A 215 -11.69 10.75 1.25
N GLU A 216 -11.37 11.30 2.42
CA GLU A 216 -11.27 12.75 2.60
C GLU A 216 -9.89 13.31 2.37
N LEU A 217 -8.87 12.64 2.91
CA LEU A 217 -7.52 13.17 3.00
C LEU A 217 -6.50 12.06 2.83
N ALA A 218 -5.48 12.27 2.00
CA ALA A 218 -4.33 11.40 1.93
C ALA A 218 -3.01 12.18 1.82
N TYR A 219 -1.96 11.59 2.35
CA TYR A 219 -0.60 11.98 2.02
C TYR A 219 0.12 10.75 1.49
N ALA A 220 0.35 10.74 0.19
CA ALA A 220 0.69 9.56 -0.57
C ALA A 220 1.90 9.76 -1.48
N ALA A 221 2.65 8.69 -1.71
CA ALA A 221 3.58 8.65 -2.83
C ALA A 221 2.82 8.87 -4.15
N ASP A 222 3.38 9.64 -5.07
CA ASP A 222 2.93 9.67 -6.45
C ASP A 222 3.24 8.31 -7.08
N ALA A 223 2.23 7.47 -7.17
CA ALA A 223 2.36 6.10 -7.64
C ALA A 223 2.24 5.96 -9.18
N SER A 224 2.15 7.06 -9.92
CA SER A 224 2.00 7.04 -11.38
C SER A 224 3.14 6.33 -12.10
N PHE A 225 4.34 6.34 -11.51
CA PHE A 225 5.52 5.68 -12.06
C PHE A 225 5.57 4.16 -11.81
N VAL A 226 4.76 3.61 -10.89
CA VAL A 226 4.90 2.22 -10.41
C VAL A 226 4.77 1.21 -11.55
N TYR A 227 3.64 1.21 -12.25
CA TYR A 227 3.40 0.20 -13.29
C TYR A 227 4.30 0.36 -14.52
N PRO A 228 4.60 1.59 -15.00
CA PRO A 228 5.66 1.80 -15.99
C PRO A 228 7.01 1.22 -15.57
N THR A 229 7.41 1.45 -14.33
CA THR A 229 8.67 0.88 -13.80
C THR A 229 8.62 -0.64 -13.71
N LEU A 230 7.51 -1.24 -13.23
CA LEU A 230 7.39 -2.70 -13.21
C LEU A 230 7.51 -3.30 -14.61
N ALA A 231 6.89 -2.68 -15.63
CA ALA A 231 6.99 -3.13 -17.01
C ALA A 231 8.42 -3.05 -17.55
N GLU A 232 9.14 -1.96 -17.25
CA GLU A 232 10.56 -1.80 -17.58
C GLU A 232 11.42 -2.87 -16.91
N LEU A 233 11.23 -3.10 -15.60
CA LEU A 233 11.99 -4.10 -14.86
C LEU A 233 11.77 -5.52 -15.41
N VAL A 234 10.52 -5.88 -15.76
CA VAL A 234 10.22 -7.16 -16.42
C VAL A 234 10.97 -7.26 -17.74
N LYS A 235 10.93 -6.20 -18.56
CA LYS A 235 11.66 -6.19 -19.84
C LYS A 235 13.16 -6.40 -19.65
N ARG A 236 13.80 -5.71 -18.72
CA ARG A 236 15.24 -5.86 -18.42
C ARG A 236 15.59 -7.30 -18.04
N ILE A 237 14.72 -7.96 -17.24
CA ILE A 237 14.92 -9.35 -16.84
C ILE A 237 14.73 -10.30 -18.03
N VAL A 238 13.73 -10.09 -18.87
CA VAL A 238 13.51 -10.87 -20.10
C VAL A 238 14.66 -10.70 -21.09
N ASP A 239 15.29 -9.52 -21.11
CA ASP A 239 16.49 -9.23 -21.89
C ASP A 239 17.79 -9.78 -21.27
N GLY A 240 17.70 -10.50 -20.12
CA GLY A 240 18.81 -11.24 -19.51
C GLY A 240 19.48 -10.56 -18.32
N GLU A 241 18.96 -9.42 -17.82
CA GLU A 241 19.53 -8.78 -16.64
C GLU A 241 19.11 -9.53 -15.35
N SER A 242 20.08 -9.74 -14.45
CA SER A 242 19.78 -10.43 -13.18
C SER A 242 18.99 -9.53 -12.22
N PRO A 243 17.83 -9.98 -11.69
CA PRO A 243 17.04 -9.20 -10.71
C PRO A 243 17.87 -8.74 -9.52
N GLY A 244 18.77 -9.59 -9.03
CA GLY A 244 19.62 -9.28 -7.87
C GLY A 244 20.63 -8.15 -8.08
N ARG A 245 20.78 -7.64 -9.29
CA ARG A 245 21.64 -6.49 -9.63
C ARG A 245 20.85 -5.22 -9.93
N ILE A 246 19.54 -5.33 -10.11
CA ILE A 246 18.67 -4.19 -10.41
C ILE A 246 18.24 -3.53 -9.09
N PRO A 247 18.62 -2.28 -8.80
CA PRO A 247 18.24 -1.59 -7.57
C PRO A 247 16.73 -1.49 -7.41
N ILE A 248 16.27 -1.45 -6.16
CA ILE A 248 14.87 -1.20 -5.82
C ILE A 248 14.54 0.26 -6.07
N GLU A 249 13.53 0.50 -6.89
CA GLU A 249 13.02 1.84 -7.17
C GLU A 249 12.13 2.36 -6.03
N ARG A 250 12.15 3.69 -5.83
CA ARG A 250 11.38 4.35 -4.76
C ARG A 250 10.74 5.64 -5.28
N PRO A 251 9.57 6.04 -4.73
CA PRO A 251 8.94 7.30 -5.11
C PRO A 251 9.82 8.50 -4.74
N ARG A 252 9.86 9.49 -5.63
CA ARG A 252 10.59 10.75 -5.44
C ARG A 252 9.67 11.92 -5.09
N ARG A 253 8.37 11.76 -5.27
CA ARG A 253 7.36 12.79 -5.04
C ARG A 253 6.24 12.26 -4.16
N PHE A 254 5.76 13.13 -3.27
CA PHE A 254 4.62 12.85 -2.41
C PHE A 254 3.57 13.95 -2.62
N LEU A 255 2.30 13.56 -2.54
CA LEU A 255 1.16 14.41 -2.82
C LEU A 255 0.28 14.50 -1.57
N LEU A 256 -0.12 15.74 -1.23
CA LEU A 256 -1.23 15.99 -0.34
C LEU A 256 -2.51 16.04 -1.18
N ILE A 257 -3.43 15.14 -0.89
CA ILE A 257 -4.67 14.94 -1.65
C ILE A 257 -5.83 15.17 -0.69
N ALA A 258 -6.80 15.98 -1.09
CA ALA A 258 -7.96 16.30 -0.27
C ALA A 258 -9.25 16.25 -1.09
N ARG A 259 -10.37 15.94 -0.40
CA ARG A 259 -11.71 16.02 -0.96
C ARG A 259 -12.48 17.14 -0.25
N SER A 260 -12.78 18.20 -0.97
CA SER A 260 -13.41 19.39 -0.42
C SER A 260 -14.92 19.22 -0.18
N ASP A 261 -15.57 18.28 -0.87
CA ASP A 261 -17.01 18.02 -0.82
C ASP A 261 -17.43 16.89 0.15
N ALA A 262 -16.50 16.40 0.96
CA ALA A 262 -16.79 15.36 1.96
C ALA A 262 -17.79 15.90 3.01
N ARG A 263 -19.00 15.31 3.05
CA ARG A 263 -20.12 15.81 3.88
C ARG A 263 -20.61 14.82 4.95
N TRP A 264 -19.93 13.68 5.12
CA TRP A 264 -20.38 12.65 6.07
C TRP A 264 -19.83 12.85 7.50
N HIS A 265 -18.97 13.82 7.70
CA HIS A 265 -18.53 14.28 9.02
C HIS A 265 -18.82 15.77 9.19
N THR A 266 -18.92 16.20 10.46
CA THR A 266 -19.39 17.55 10.82
C THR A 266 -18.30 18.63 10.69
N GLN A 267 -17.03 18.26 10.54
CA GLN A 267 -15.91 19.19 10.52
C GLN A 267 -15.39 19.37 9.09
N PRO A 268 -15.42 20.58 8.53
CA PRO A 268 -14.78 20.83 7.23
C PRO A 268 -13.25 20.77 7.35
N ILE A 269 -12.60 20.35 6.29
CA ILE A 269 -11.13 20.41 6.20
C ILE A 269 -10.70 21.89 6.29
N ASN A 270 -9.68 22.16 7.09
CA ASN A 270 -9.12 23.51 7.26
C ASN A 270 -8.72 24.13 5.92
N ALA A 271 -9.20 25.33 5.63
CA ALA A 271 -8.99 26.01 4.36
C ALA A 271 -7.50 26.21 4.00
N ARG A 272 -6.66 26.50 5.00
CA ARG A 272 -5.20 26.64 4.78
C ARG A 272 -4.54 25.32 4.34
N LEU A 273 -5.07 24.18 4.78
CA LEU A 273 -4.57 22.88 4.32
C LEU A 273 -5.03 22.61 2.88
N LEU A 274 -6.29 22.91 2.55
CA LEU A 274 -6.80 22.77 1.18
C LEU A 274 -5.99 23.57 0.17
N GLN A 275 -5.59 24.81 0.50
CA GLN A 275 -4.73 25.64 -0.36
C GLN A 275 -3.35 25.00 -0.64
N ARG A 276 -2.90 24.10 0.20
CA ARG A 276 -1.61 23.38 0.05
C ARG A 276 -1.76 22.03 -0.60
N ALA A 277 -2.98 21.56 -0.84
CA ALA A 277 -3.21 20.27 -1.48
C ALA A 277 -2.72 20.31 -2.94
N ASN A 278 -2.05 19.21 -3.33
CA ASN A 278 -1.58 19.01 -4.70
C ASN A 278 -2.72 18.57 -5.62
N VAL A 279 -3.71 17.87 -5.05
CA VAL A 279 -4.90 17.37 -5.75
C VAL A 279 -6.12 17.61 -4.86
N ILE A 280 -7.17 18.20 -5.44
CA ILE A 280 -8.45 18.44 -4.76
C ILE A 280 -9.58 17.80 -5.58
N PHE A 281 -10.43 17.01 -4.92
CA PHE A 281 -11.66 16.45 -5.46
C PHE A 281 -12.88 17.21 -4.91
#